data_817a45153992c9a8b6cccc4bf5ad3fce
#
_entry.id   817a45153992c9a8b6cccc4bf5ad3fce
#
_cell.length_a   1.000
_cell.length_b   1.000
_cell.length_c   1.000
_cell.angle_alpha   90.00
_cell.angle_beta   90.00
_cell.angle_gamma   90.00
#
_symmetry.space_group_name_H-M   'P 1'
#
loop_
_entity.id
_entity.type
_entity.pdbx_description
1 polymer ?
#
loop_
_entity_poly.entity_id
_entity_poly.type
_entity_poly.pdbx_seq_one_letter_code
_entity_poly.pdbx_strand_id
1 'polypeptide(L)'
;MPDPVTIMMASFAAVRAGVSGAKSLAELGKDAASLFGAIDDIKAEAKGAKRSGGPSAMEKFIRLKQAEDTEASIKAIVLSSRGEAAWKQLKQMRAAEKQDAIQGRYAEVKRKNQILTAIGWAVSICITAGGGYLMYLFAMQYR
;
A
#
# COMPACT_ATOMS: atom_id res chain seq x y z
N MET A 1 10.61 -10.64 -8.56
CA MET A 1 9.46 -10.53 -7.63
C MET A 1 8.41 -11.51 -8.12
N PRO A 2 7.74 -12.27 -7.25
CA PRO A 2 6.68 -13.17 -7.69
C PRO A 2 5.52 -12.37 -8.29
N ASP A 3 4.91 -12.92 -9.33
CA ASP A 3 3.79 -12.30 -10.04
C ASP A 3 2.57 -12.18 -9.10
N PRO A 4 1.89 -11.02 -9.01
CA PRO A 4 0.74 -10.84 -8.12
C PRO A 4 -0.38 -11.86 -8.34
N VAL A 5 -0.52 -12.38 -9.58
CA VAL A 5 -1.46 -13.47 -9.89
C VAL A 5 -1.06 -14.78 -9.21
N THR A 6 0.23 -15.09 -9.16
CA THR A 6 0.75 -16.29 -8.48
C THR A 6 0.51 -16.22 -6.98
N ILE A 7 0.76 -15.05 -6.37
CA ILE A 7 0.48 -14.79 -4.95
C ILE A 7 -1.02 -14.96 -4.67
N MET A 8 -1.87 -14.38 -5.51
CA MET A 8 -3.32 -14.49 -5.38
C MET A 8 -3.79 -15.95 -5.40
N MET A 9 -3.32 -16.75 -6.35
CA MET A 9 -3.70 -18.17 -6.47
C MET A 9 -3.23 -18.99 -5.28
N ALA A 10 -1.98 -18.80 -4.84
CA ALA A 10 -1.44 -19.48 -3.66
C ALA A 10 -2.22 -19.13 -2.38
N SER A 11 -2.50 -17.84 -2.18
CA SER A 11 -3.27 -17.37 -1.02
C SER A 11 -4.73 -17.84 -1.07
N PHE A 12 -5.33 -17.92 -2.26
CA PHE A 12 -6.67 -18.49 -2.45
C PHE A 12 -6.72 -19.99 -2.05
N ALA A 13 -5.74 -20.77 -2.47
CA ALA A 13 -5.63 -22.17 -2.07
C ALA A 13 -5.45 -22.31 -0.54
N ALA A 14 -4.65 -21.45 0.09
CA ALA A 14 -4.46 -21.43 1.54
C ALA A 14 -5.75 -21.08 2.29
N VAL A 15 -6.50 -20.06 1.85
CA VAL A 15 -7.80 -19.70 2.44
C VAL A 15 -8.80 -20.85 2.29
N ARG A 16 -8.88 -21.45 1.11
CA ARG A 16 -9.78 -22.60 0.87
C ARG A 16 -9.45 -23.78 1.77
N ALA A 17 -8.16 -24.15 1.88
CA ALA A 17 -7.70 -25.22 2.76
C ALA A 17 -7.92 -24.85 4.25
N GLY A 18 -7.74 -23.61 4.65
CA GLY A 18 -7.97 -23.13 6.00
C GLY A 18 -9.43 -23.16 6.41
N VAL A 19 -10.34 -22.85 5.49
CA VAL A 19 -11.79 -22.92 5.74
C VAL A 19 -12.25 -24.37 5.92
N SER A 20 -11.74 -25.30 5.09
CA SER A 20 -12.06 -26.73 5.21
C SER A 20 -11.35 -27.43 6.38
N GLY A 21 -10.17 -26.95 6.79
CA GLY A 21 -9.31 -27.54 7.81
C GLY A 21 -9.50 -27.00 9.23
N ALA A 22 -10.62 -26.33 9.58
CA ALA A 22 -10.91 -25.79 10.89
C ALA A 22 -9.84 -24.85 11.51
N LYS A 23 -9.05 -24.16 10.66
CA LYS A 23 -8.13 -23.11 11.11
C LYS A 23 -8.86 -22.01 11.88
N SER A 24 -8.17 -21.40 12.84
CA SER A 24 -8.72 -20.28 13.60
C SER A 24 -9.04 -19.08 12.68
N LEU A 25 -10.01 -18.26 13.07
CA LEU A 25 -10.37 -17.03 12.32
C LEU A 25 -9.18 -16.08 12.16
N ALA A 26 -8.25 -16.08 13.12
CA ALA A 26 -7.06 -15.24 13.09
C ALA A 26 -6.04 -15.70 12.03
N GLU A 27 -5.84 -17.01 11.86
CA GLU A 27 -4.97 -17.56 10.81
C GLU A 27 -5.57 -17.39 9.42
N LEU A 28 -6.87 -17.64 9.29
CA LEU A 28 -7.64 -17.31 8.09
C LEU A 28 -7.56 -15.83 7.72
N GLY A 29 -7.53 -14.95 8.72
CA GLY A 29 -7.37 -13.52 8.55
C GLY A 29 -6.05 -13.16 7.87
N LYS A 30 -4.95 -13.79 8.26
CA LYS A 30 -3.63 -13.56 7.62
C LYS A 30 -3.58 -14.05 6.18
N ASP A 31 -4.09 -15.26 5.92
CA ASP A 31 -4.15 -15.81 4.56
C ASP A 31 -5.08 -14.95 3.67
N ALA A 32 -6.20 -14.49 4.21
CA ALA A 32 -7.12 -13.59 3.52
C ALA A 32 -6.53 -12.19 3.29
N ALA A 33 -5.75 -11.65 4.23
CA ALA A 33 -5.06 -10.37 4.07
C ALA A 33 -4.08 -10.40 2.91
N SER A 34 -3.24 -11.45 2.82
CA SER A 34 -2.32 -11.66 1.71
C SER A 34 -3.06 -11.74 0.37
N LEU A 35 -4.17 -12.43 0.33
CA LEU A 35 -4.99 -12.58 -0.87
C LEU A 35 -5.64 -11.26 -1.29
N PHE A 36 -6.24 -10.53 -0.35
CA PHE A 36 -6.83 -9.23 -0.64
C PHE A 36 -5.78 -8.20 -1.04
N GLY A 37 -4.56 -8.26 -0.48
CA GLY A 37 -3.42 -7.46 -0.91
C GLY A 37 -3.09 -7.71 -2.39
N ALA A 38 -2.93 -8.97 -2.79
CA ALA A 38 -2.67 -9.33 -4.19
C ALA A 38 -3.81 -8.91 -5.15
N ILE A 39 -5.07 -9.02 -4.72
CA ILE A 39 -6.23 -8.53 -5.50
C ILE A 39 -6.18 -7.00 -5.66
N ASP A 40 -5.85 -6.27 -4.58
CA ASP A 40 -5.75 -4.81 -4.63
C ASP A 40 -4.59 -4.36 -5.52
N ASP A 41 -3.45 -5.07 -5.51
CA ASP A 41 -2.31 -4.81 -6.40
C ASP A 41 -2.69 -5.01 -7.88
N ILE A 42 -3.40 -6.11 -8.21
CA ILE A 42 -3.90 -6.36 -9.57
C ILE A 42 -4.87 -5.25 -10.01
N LYS A 43 -5.78 -4.83 -9.11
CA LYS A 43 -6.73 -3.73 -9.39
C LYS A 43 -6.01 -2.38 -9.57
N ALA A 44 -4.94 -2.13 -8.79
CA ALA A 44 -4.13 -0.92 -8.90
C ALA A 44 -3.32 -0.89 -10.20
N GLU A 45 -2.70 -2.02 -10.56
CA GLU A 45 -1.98 -2.20 -11.82
C GLU A 45 -2.88 -1.99 -13.03
N ALA A 46 -4.09 -2.54 -13.00
CA ALA A 46 -5.09 -2.35 -14.05
C ALA A 46 -5.51 -0.87 -14.22
N LYS A 47 -5.59 -0.10 -13.12
CA LYS A 47 -5.94 1.33 -13.13
C LYS A 47 -4.76 2.24 -13.51
N GLY A 48 -3.53 1.88 -13.10
CA GLY A 48 -2.34 2.73 -13.27
C GLY A 48 -1.71 2.70 -14.66
N ALA A 49 -2.14 1.80 -15.53
CA ALA A 49 -1.46 1.48 -16.79
C ALA A 49 -1.70 2.45 -17.96
N LYS A 50 -1.70 3.74 -17.70
CA LYS A 50 -1.69 4.77 -18.77
C LYS A 50 -0.29 5.06 -19.35
N ARG A 51 0.79 4.45 -18.85
CA ARG A 51 2.16 4.73 -19.33
C ARG A 51 2.91 3.45 -19.67
N SER A 52 3.17 3.29 -20.99
CA SER A 52 4.35 2.64 -21.58
C SER A 52 4.63 1.16 -21.25
N GLY A 53 4.40 0.26 -22.22
CA GLY A 53 5.11 -1.04 -22.32
C GLY A 53 4.64 -2.19 -21.42
N GLY A 54 3.52 -2.03 -20.73
CA GLY A 54 2.96 -3.07 -19.85
C GLY A 54 2.07 -4.09 -20.60
N PRO A 55 1.53 -5.09 -19.88
CA PRO A 55 0.65 -6.12 -20.44
C PRO A 55 -0.50 -5.53 -21.25
N SER A 56 -0.94 -6.24 -22.27
CA SER A 56 -1.97 -5.75 -23.20
C SER A 56 -3.28 -5.42 -22.45
N ALA A 57 -4.10 -4.51 -22.99
CA ALA A 57 -5.37 -4.15 -22.38
C ALA A 57 -6.26 -5.38 -22.13
N MET A 58 -6.18 -6.37 -22.98
CA MET A 58 -6.90 -7.63 -22.85
C MET A 58 -6.38 -8.46 -21.66
N GLU A 59 -5.08 -8.54 -21.50
CA GLU A 59 -4.46 -9.26 -20.37
C GLU A 59 -4.82 -8.60 -19.02
N LYS A 60 -4.83 -7.28 -18.97
CA LYS A 60 -5.29 -6.52 -17.78
C LYS A 60 -6.75 -6.79 -17.46
N PHE A 61 -7.60 -6.85 -18.49
CA PHE A 61 -9.00 -7.17 -18.32
C PHE A 61 -9.19 -8.59 -17.77
N ILE A 62 -8.45 -9.56 -18.31
CA ILE A 62 -8.50 -10.95 -17.82
C ILE A 62 -8.05 -11.02 -16.36
N ARG A 63 -6.93 -10.40 -15.99
CA ARG A 63 -6.42 -10.36 -14.62
C ARG A 63 -7.43 -9.71 -13.66
N LEU A 64 -8.07 -8.61 -14.08
CA LEU A 64 -9.11 -7.95 -13.30
C LEU A 64 -10.31 -8.87 -13.07
N LYS A 65 -10.78 -9.56 -14.12
CA LYS A 65 -11.87 -10.52 -14.01
C LYS A 65 -11.54 -11.68 -13.09
N GLN A 66 -10.35 -12.25 -13.21
CA GLN A 66 -9.87 -13.29 -12.29
C GLN A 66 -9.85 -12.82 -10.84
N ALA A 67 -9.45 -11.57 -10.57
CA ALA A 67 -9.44 -11.01 -9.23
C ALA A 67 -10.87 -10.83 -8.68
N GLU A 68 -11.82 -10.38 -9.50
CA GLU A 68 -13.24 -10.26 -9.13
C GLU A 68 -13.88 -11.62 -8.84
N ASP A 69 -13.65 -12.60 -9.71
CA ASP A 69 -14.19 -13.97 -9.56
C ASP A 69 -13.60 -14.67 -8.33
N THR A 70 -12.33 -14.42 -8.03
CA THR A 70 -11.67 -14.94 -6.82
C THR A 70 -12.28 -14.32 -5.56
N GLU A 71 -12.52 -13.00 -5.54
CA GLU A 71 -13.18 -12.31 -4.43
C GLU A 71 -14.61 -12.83 -4.20
N ALA A 72 -15.38 -13.05 -5.28
CA ALA A 72 -16.72 -13.62 -5.22
C ALA A 72 -16.72 -15.07 -4.69
N SER A 73 -15.76 -15.87 -5.14
CA SER A 73 -15.61 -17.27 -4.71
C SER A 73 -15.28 -17.36 -3.21
N ILE A 74 -14.39 -16.52 -2.70
CA ILE A 74 -14.08 -16.47 -1.26
C ILE A 74 -15.28 -16.05 -0.45
N LYS A 75 -15.99 -15.02 -0.91
CA LYS A 75 -17.23 -14.59 -0.25
C LYS A 75 -18.21 -15.76 -0.12
N ALA A 76 -18.42 -16.51 -1.22
CA ALA A 76 -19.31 -17.67 -1.22
C ALA A 76 -18.83 -18.76 -0.25
N ILE A 77 -17.53 -19.09 -0.24
CA ILE A 77 -16.94 -20.09 0.66
C ILE A 77 -17.06 -19.68 2.12
N VAL A 78 -16.75 -18.42 2.46
CA VAL A 78 -16.85 -17.93 3.85
C VAL A 78 -18.30 -17.87 4.30
N LEU A 79 -19.23 -17.43 3.45
CA LEU A 79 -20.65 -17.40 3.78
C LEU A 79 -21.23 -18.78 4.01
N SER A 80 -20.87 -19.78 3.19
CA SER A 80 -21.36 -21.14 3.31
C SER A 80 -20.81 -21.89 4.53
N SER A 81 -19.57 -21.61 4.94
CA SER A 81 -18.88 -22.34 6.00
C SER A 81 -18.95 -21.67 7.37
N ARG A 82 -18.95 -20.36 7.45
CA ARG A 82 -18.86 -19.60 8.71
C ARG A 82 -19.91 -18.49 8.87
N GLY A 83 -20.74 -18.28 7.86
CA GLY A 83 -21.83 -17.34 7.88
C GLY A 83 -21.43 -15.88 7.67
N GLU A 84 -22.44 -15.01 7.70
CA GLU A 84 -22.30 -13.58 7.39
C GLU A 84 -21.46 -12.81 8.43
N ALA A 85 -21.49 -13.23 9.70
CA ALA A 85 -20.72 -12.59 10.75
C ALA A 85 -19.21 -12.68 10.50
N ALA A 86 -18.71 -13.84 10.07
CA ALA A 86 -17.32 -14.04 9.74
C ALA A 86 -16.89 -13.20 8.52
N TRP A 87 -17.77 -13.07 7.53
CA TRP A 87 -17.51 -12.20 6.38
C TRP A 87 -17.43 -10.72 6.78
N LYS A 88 -18.30 -10.24 7.67
CA LYS A 88 -18.24 -8.87 8.21
C LYS A 88 -16.94 -8.62 8.98
N GLN A 89 -16.51 -9.56 9.81
CA GLN A 89 -15.22 -9.46 10.52
C GLN A 89 -14.03 -9.41 9.57
N LEU A 90 -13.99 -10.23 8.52
CA LEU A 90 -12.95 -10.17 7.49
C LEU A 90 -12.90 -8.81 6.78
N LYS A 91 -14.06 -8.24 6.45
CA LYS A 91 -14.14 -6.90 5.87
C LYS A 91 -13.64 -5.81 6.82
N GLN A 92 -13.93 -5.91 8.11
CA GLN A 92 -13.46 -4.96 9.11
C GLN A 92 -11.95 -5.04 9.28
N MET A 93 -11.37 -6.25 9.36
CA MET A 93 -9.91 -6.44 9.42
C MET A 93 -9.22 -5.85 8.18
N ARG A 94 -9.76 -6.11 6.98
CA ARG A 94 -9.25 -5.50 5.73
C ARG A 94 -9.31 -3.97 5.75
N ALA A 95 -10.39 -3.39 6.28
CA ALA A 95 -10.53 -1.95 6.38
C ALA A 95 -9.53 -1.35 7.38
N ALA A 96 -9.29 -2.01 8.51
CA ALA A 96 -8.31 -1.59 9.50
C ALA A 96 -6.87 -1.65 8.92
N GLU A 97 -6.48 -2.74 8.27
CA GLU A 97 -5.17 -2.85 7.60
C GLU A 97 -4.95 -1.75 6.54
N LYS A 98 -5.99 -1.44 5.76
CA LYS A 98 -5.89 -0.33 4.79
C LYS A 98 -5.71 1.02 5.47
N GLN A 99 -6.38 1.26 6.58
CA GLN A 99 -6.22 2.49 7.35
C GLN A 99 -4.82 2.59 7.95
N ASP A 100 -4.29 1.51 8.51
CA ASP A 100 -2.94 1.46 9.07
C ASP A 100 -1.87 1.68 8.00
N ALA A 101 -2.02 1.06 6.82
CA ALA A 101 -1.13 1.26 5.68
C ALA A 101 -1.16 2.72 5.17
N ILE A 102 -2.33 3.34 5.14
CA ILE A 102 -2.50 4.74 4.76
C ILE A 102 -1.85 5.65 5.80
N GLN A 103 -2.10 5.42 7.09
CA GLN A 103 -1.49 6.21 8.18
C GLN A 103 0.03 6.08 8.19
N GLY A 104 0.58 4.87 7.95
CA GLY A 104 2.01 4.65 7.81
C GLY A 104 2.63 5.50 6.70
N ARG A 105 2.01 5.52 5.53
CA ARG A 105 2.46 6.36 4.40
C ARG A 105 2.38 7.86 4.71
N TYR A 106 1.33 8.32 5.38
CA TYR A 106 1.22 9.71 5.82
C TYR A 106 2.31 10.08 6.82
N ALA A 107 2.64 9.20 7.75
CA ALA A 107 3.71 9.42 8.72
C ALA A 107 5.09 9.54 8.04
N GLU A 108 5.38 8.70 7.02
CA GLU A 108 6.62 8.79 6.25
C GLU A 108 6.72 10.09 5.44
N VAL A 109 5.63 10.48 4.78
CA VAL A 109 5.58 11.75 4.01
C VAL A 109 5.77 12.94 4.94
N LYS A 110 5.13 12.91 6.11
CA LYS A 110 5.26 13.97 7.13
C LYS A 110 6.70 14.08 7.65
N ARG A 111 7.37 12.95 7.90
CA ARG A 111 8.80 12.93 8.29
C ARG A 111 9.70 13.52 7.19
N LYS A 112 9.50 13.12 5.94
CA LYS A 112 10.27 13.66 4.80
C LYS A 112 10.08 15.16 4.64
N ASN A 113 8.84 15.66 4.76
CA ASN A 113 8.55 17.09 4.71
C ASN A 113 9.19 17.85 5.88
N GLN A 114 9.19 17.31 7.10
CA GLN A 114 9.86 17.92 8.24
C GLN A 114 11.37 18.06 8.02
N ILE A 115 12.02 17.03 7.48
CA ILE A 115 13.45 17.05 7.16
C ILE A 115 13.74 18.09 6.08
N LEU A 116 12.95 18.15 5.00
CA LEU A 116 13.09 19.15 3.95
C LEU A 116 12.93 20.57 4.46
N THR A 117 11.96 20.80 5.34
CA THR A 117 11.73 22.10 5.96
C THR A 117 12.91 22.49 6.88
N ALA A 118 13.43 21.56 7.68
CA ALA A 118 14.59 21.81 8.55
C ALA A 118 15.84 22.15 7.73
N ILE A 119 16.09 21.45 6.61
CA ILE A 119 17.20 21.74 5.69
C ILE A 119 17.02 23.14 5.06
N GLY A 120 15.81 23.49 4.62
CA GLY A 120 15.49 24.81 4.08
C GLY A 120 15.79 25.94 5.07
N TRP A 121 15.42 25.78 6.32
CA TRP A 121 15.73 26.74 7.39
C TRP A 121 17.24 26.85 7.66
N ALA A 122 17.97 25.73 7.70
CA ALA A 122 19.42 25.73 7.90
C ALA A 122 20.15 26.46 6.77
N VAL A 123 19.78 26.22 5.53
CA VAL A 123 20.36 26.90 4.36
C VAL A 123 20.06 28.40 4.39
N SER A 124 18.83 28.80 4.75
CA SER A 124 18.46 30.22 4.86
C SER A 124 19.29 30.95 5.92
N ILE A 125 19.51 30.33 7.07
CA ILE A 125 20.35 30.90 8.14
C ILE A 125 21.81 31.04 7.68
N CYS A 126 22.36 30.04 7.01
CA CYS A 126 23.73 30.12 6.48
C CYS A 126 23.92 31.25 5.46
N ILE A 127 22.95 31.44 4.56
CA ILE A 127 23.00 32.51 3.54
C ILE A 127 22.95 33.89 4.22
N THR A 128 22.03 34.08 5.18
CA THR A 128 21.91 35.37 5.87
C THR A 128 23.12 35.68 6.74
N ALA A 129 23.67 34.71 7.47
CA ALA A 129 24.87 34.87 8.27
C ALA A 129 26.11 35.14 7.40
N GLY A 130 26.28 34.37 6.30
CA GLY A 130 27.40 34.56 5.36
C GLY A 130 27.35 35.91 4.64
N GLY A 131 26.17 36.33 4.20
CA GLY A 131 25.97 37.66 3.57
C GLY A 131 26.24 38.81 4.54
N GLY A 132 25.79 38.70 5.79
CA GLY A 132 26.08 39.68 6.83
C GLY A 132 27.59 39.78 7.16
N TYR A 133 28.27 38.66 7.21
CA TYR A 133 29.71 38.60 7.47
C TYR A 133 30.52 39.27 6.31
N LEU A 134 30.16 38.99 5.04
CA LEU A 134 30.79 39.62 3.89
C LEU A 134 30.57 41.15 3.88
N MET A 135 29.37 41.63 4.19
CA MET A 135 29.08 43.06 4.31
C MET A 135 29.90 43.71 5.42
N TYR A 136 30.06 43.02 6.55
CA TYR A 136 30.90 43.54 7.65
C TYR A 136 32.37 43.65 7.25
N LEU A 137 32.97 42.65 6.57
CA LEU A 137 34.32 42.70 6.09
C LEU A 137 34.54 43.84 5.05
N PHE A 138 33.56 44.04 4.16
CA PHE A 138 33.63 45.11 3.17
C PHE A 138 33.59 46.50 3.83
N ALA A 139 32.74 46.69 4.84
CA ALA A 139 32.68 47.93 5.59
C ALA A 139 33.96 48.24 6.36
N MET A 140 34.65 47.19 6.85
CA MET A 140 35.90 47.35 7.59
C MET A 140 37.10 47.70 6.67
N GLN A 141 37.06 47.28 5.41
CA GLN A 141 38.10 47.54 4.40
C GLN A 141 38.02 48.98 3.84
N TYR A 142 36.83 49.63 3.94
CA TYR A 142 36.58 51.00 3.45
C TYR A 142 36.71 52.09 4.54
N ARG A 143 37.09 51.73 5.74
CA ARG A 143 37.28 52.67 6.85
C ARG A 143 38.77 52.92 7.13
#